data_661fcd7ab2b7e770ff977178a5c8bbb7
#
_entry.id   661fcd7ab2b7e770ff977178a5c8bbb7
#
_cell.length_a   1.000
_cell.length_b   1.000
_cell.length_c   1.000
_cell.angle_alpha   90.00
_cell.angle_beta   90.00
_cell.angle_gamma   90.00
#
_symmetry.space_group_name_H-M   'P 1'
#
loop_
_entity.id
_entity.type
_entity.pdbx_description
1 polymer ?
#
loop_
_entity_poly.entity_id
_entity_poly.type
_entity_poly.pdbx_seq_one_letter_code
_entity_poly.pdbx_strand_id
1 'polypeptide(L)'
;MPGTHRTPVSPLPRPGIRAQDFTDPFTRRLLLNEGSTTELLERRGRCRLGLRVVEQTLAPLHLRDGRLLDMLGVTPQTPCLVRRTELVSPEGTAVSRNLVIGLLPRSDEVTQVVTHHSVALGRSVNLRGIPQRRTLLSAGLTTWQGTGRTVPAVSRGYLLHLDDEAPLYVAETFNPAVAPPWRRGTGTGTGTGTGTAAPVSAVRAVPAVTTALGRAS
;
A
#
# COMPACT_ATOMS: atom_id res chain seq x y z
N MET A 1 -18.99 6.36 26.52
CA MET A 1 -18.81 5.39 25.43
C MET A 1 -17.78 5.94 24.48
N PRO A 2 -16.51 5.45 24.44
CA PRO A 2 -15.55 5.92 23.46
C PRO A 2 -15.94 5.33 22.10
N GLY A 3 -16.15 6.23 21.12
CA GLY A 3 -16.49 5.86 19.75
C GLY A 3 -15.36 5.08 19.12
N THR A 4 -15.63 3.86 18.70
CA THR A 4 -14.73 3.01 17.92
C THR A 4 -14.45 3.67 16.56
N HIS A 5 -13.30 4.31 16.43
CA HIS A 5 -12.83 4.85 15.15
C HIS A 5 -12.55 3.68 14.18
N ARG A 6 -13.51 3.43 13.30
CA ARG A 6 -13.36 2.47 12.21
C ARG A 6 -12.39 3.06 11.18
N THR A 7 -11.19 2.51 11.07
CA THR A 7 -10.25 2.86 10.01
C THR A 7 -10.78 2.28 8.67
N PRO A 8 -11.21 3.10 7.71
CA PRO A 8 -11.65 2.57 6.42
C PRO A 8 -10.42 2.06 5.65
N VAL A 9 -10.39 0.76 5.40
CA VAL A 9 -9.43 0.16 4.48
C VAL A 9 -9.92 0.41 3.07
N SER A 10 -9.07 1.01 2.22
CA SER A 10 -9.39 1.21 0.81
C SER A 10 -9.74 -0.11 0.14
N PRO A 11 -10.81 -0.17 -0.68
CA PRO A 11 -11.16 -1.38 -1.37
C PRO A 11 -10.03 -1.84 -2.29
N LEU A 12 -9.95 -3.15 -2.53
CA LEU A 12 -9.07 -3.71 -3.55
C LEU A 12 -9.26 -2.95 -4.86
N PRO A 13 -8.17 -2.60 -5.59
CA PRO A 13 -8.28 -2.00 -6.89
C PRO A 13 -9.20 -2.83 -7.79
N ARG A 14 -10.05 -2.15 -8.57
CA ARG A 14 -11.03 -2.84 -9.42
C ARG A 14 -10.33 -3.79 -10.39
N PRO A 15 -10.77 -5.04 -10.55
CA PRO A 15 -10.26 -5.94 -11.57
C PRO A 15 -10.54 -5.36 -12.96
N GLY A 16 -9.59 -5.46 -13.88
CA GLY A 16 -9.78 -5.09 -15.28
C GLY A 16 -8.66 -4.25 -15.90
N ILE A 17 -7.77 -3.66 -15.12
CA ILE A 17 -6.61 -2.94 -15.64
C ILE A 17 -5.39 -3.86 -15.53
N ARG A 18 -4.69 -4.04 -16.65
CA ARG A 18 -3.47 -4.86 -16.69
C ARG A 18 -2.25 -3.95 -16.72
N ALA A 19 -1.11 -4.43 -16.21
CA ALA A 19 0.12 -3.66 -16.21
C ALA A 19 0.55 -3.20 -17.63
N GLN A 20 0.28 -4.02 -18.66
CA GLN A 20 0.57 -3.68 -20.06
C GLN A 20 -0.26 -2.52 -20.62
N ASP A 21 -1.36 -2.14 -19.98
CA ASP A 21 -2.20 -1.02 -20.42
C ASP A 21 -1.52 0.34 -20.20
N PHE A 22 -0.51 0.39 -19.34
CA PHE A 22 0.23 1.63 -19.07
C PHE A 22 1.30 1.88 -20.13
N THR A 23 1.44 3.15 -20.54
CA THR A 23 2.41 3.54 -21.59
C THR A 23 3.85 3.60 -21.06
N ASP A 24 4.03 4.05 -19.80
CA ASP A 24 5.36 4.17 -19.20
C ASP A 24 5.96 2.80 -18.88
N PRO A 25 7.17 2.47 -19.41
CA PRO A 25 7.80 1.18 -19.16
C PRO A 25 8.15 0.95 -17.69
N PHE A 26 8.52 2.01 -16.96
CA PHE A 26 8.84 1.90 -15.54
C PHE A 26 7.60 1.57 -14.74
N THR A 27 6.46 2.22 -15.01
CA THR A 27 5.18 1.91 -14.38
C THR A 27 4.79 0.44 -14.59
N ARG A 28 4.93 -0.10 -15.81
CA ARG A 28 4.67 -1.52 -16.07
C ARG A 28 5.57 -2.43 -15.24
N ARG A 29 6.88 -2.14 -15.23
CA ARG A 29 7.85 -2.90 -14.44
C ARG A 29 7.55 -2.83 -12.95
N LEU A 30 7.16 -1.66 -12.44
CA LEU A 30 6.82 -1.44 -11.03
C LEU A 30 5.61 -2.27 -10.61
N LEU A 31 4.56 -2.30 -11.43
CA LEU A 31 3.34 -3.06 -11.16
C LEU A 31 3.55 -4.57 -11.14
N LEU A 32 4.49 -5.08 -11.97
CA LEU A 32 4.83 -6.50 -12.08
C LEU A 32 6.03 -6.92 -11.22
N ASN A 33 6.60 -6.00 -10.44
CA ASN A 33 7.81 -6.28 -9.68
C ASN A 33 7.56 -7.28 -8.55
N GLU A 34 8.27 -8.40 -8.58
CA GLU A 34 8.25 -9.42 -7.54
C GLU A 34 9.32 -9.19 -6.46
N GLY A 35 10.33 -8.36 -6.76
CA GLY A 35 11.41 -8.01 -5.86
C GLY A 35 11.10 -6.80 -4.97
N SER A 36 12.15 -6.19 -4.42
CA SER A 36 12.04 -5.00 -3.58
C SER A 36 11.55 -3.77 -4.36
N THR A 37 10.36 -3.29 -4.03
CA THR A 37 9.80 -2.03 -4.56
C THR A 37 10.68 -0.85 -4.19
N THR A 38 11.19 -0.82 -2.97
CA THR A 38 12.07 0.25 -2.47
C THR A 38 13.32 0.39 -3.35
N GLU A 39 14.00 -0.73 -3.63
CA GLU A 39 15.19 -0.72 -4.50
C GLU A 39 14.88 -0.27 -5.93
N LEU A 40 13.74 -0.70 -6.46
CA LEU A 40 13.32 -0.30 -7.81
C LEU A 40 13.06 1.22 -7.88
N LEU A 41 12.39 1.78 -6.87
CA LEU A 41 12.12 3.21 -6.77
C LEU A 41 13.42 4.02 -6.54
N GLU A 42 14.34 3.54 -5.71
CA GLU A 42 15.64 4.17 -5.47
C GLU A 42 16.49 4.24 -6.74
N ARG A 43 16.53 3.14 -7.51
CA ARG A 43 17.20 3.12 -8.81
C ARG A 43 16.60 4.13 -9.78
N ARG A 44 15.27 4.27 -9.79
CA ARG A 44 14.56 5.25 -10.63
C ARG A 44 14.87 6.69 -10.20
N GLY A 45 14.82 6.97 -8.92
CA GLY A 45 15.06 8.30 -8.33
C GLY A 45 16.55 8.64 -8.17
N ARG A 46 17.46 7.64 -8.30
CA ARG A 46 18.90 7.77 -8.04
C ARG A 46 19.20 8.32 -6.64
N CYS A 47 18.34 8.03 -5.68
CA CYS A 47 18.49 8.45 -4.29
C CYS A 47 18.05 7.34 -3.33
N ARG A 48 18.53 7.41 -2.10
CA ARG A 48 18.03 6.55 -1.03
C ARG A 48 16.69 7.06 -0.53
N LEU A 49 15.76 6.14 -0.30
CA LEU A 49 14.45 6.46 0.25
C LEU A 49 14.41 6.18 1.75
N GLY A 50 13.91 7.14 2.50
CA GLY A 50 13.55 6.98 3.91
C GLY A 50 12.18 6.31 4.07
N LEU A 51 11.95 5.72 5.25
CA LEU A 51 10.63 5.22 5.66
C LEU A 51 10.02 6.19 6.67
N ARG A 52 8.78 6.59 6.42
CA ARG A 52 7.95 7.30 7.38
C ARG A 52 6.76 6.41 7.78
N VAL A 53 6.67 6.05 9.05
CA VAL A 53 5.51 5.34 9.60
C VAL A 53 4.43 6.36 9.91
N VAL A 54 3.28 6.23 9.26
CA VAL A 54 2.12 7.11 9.43
C VAL A 54 1.20 6.56 10.51
N GLU A 55 1.01 5.24 10.51
CA GLU A 55 0.15 4.54 11.46
C GLU A 55 0.65 3.10 11.62
N GLN A 56 0.61 2.59 12.84
CA GLN A 56 0.82 1.17 13.11
C GLN A 56 0.01 0.78 14.34
N THR A 57 -0.94 -0.12 14.16
CA THR A 57 -1.86 -0.55 15.22
C THR A 57 -2.26 -2.01 15.05
N LEU A 58 -2.71 -2.64 16.14
CA LEU A 58 -3.41 -3.91 16.14
C LEU A 58 -4.89 -3.62 16.38
N ALA A 59 -5.73 -3.95 15.41
CA ALA A 59 -7.16 -3.68 15.49
C ALA A 59 -7.97 -4.71 14.67
N PRO A 60 -9.22 -4.98 15.05
CA PRO A 60 -10.14 -5.72 14.20
C PRO A 60 -10.34 -5.04 12.85
N LEU A 61 -10.40 -5.84 11.79
CA LEU A 61 -10.58 -5.34 10.45
C LEU A 61 -12.05 -5.13 10.12
N HIS A 62 -12.39 -3.91 9.73
CA HIS A 62 -13.73 -3.59 9.20
C HIS A 62 -13.65 -3.50 7.67
N LEU A 63 -13.46 -4.63 7.00
CA LEU A 63 -13.44 -4.73 5.55
C LEU A 63 -14.85 -4.97 5.02
N ARG A 64 -15.20 -4.28 3.93
CA ARG A 64 -16.45 -4.55 3.18
C ARG A 64 -16.32 -5.77 2.28
N ASP A 65 -15.09 -6.15 1.93
CA ASP A 65 -14.79 -7.29 1.07
C ASP A 65 -14.36 -8.48 1.91
N GLY A 66 -15.29 -9.42 2.09
CA GLY A 66 -15.03 -10.68 2.82
C GLY A 66 -13.93 -11.53 2.18
N ARG A 67 -13.72 -11.43 0.86
CA ARG A 67 -12.69 -12.20 0.15
C ARG A 67 -11.28 -11.92 0.68
N LEU A 68 -11.00 -10.67 1.09
CA LEU A 68 -9.69 -10.36 1.67
C LEU A 68 -9.54 -11.00 3.06
N LEU A 69 -10.61 -11.04 3.85
CA LEU A 69 -10.60 -11.74 5.14
C LEU A 69 -10.32 -13.23 4.96
N ASP A 70 -10.98 -13.86 3.99
CA ASP A 70 -10.76 -15.28 3.65
C ASP A 70 -9.32 -15.55 3.21
N MET A 71 -8.76 -14.68 2.34
CA MET A 71 -7.37 -14.81 1.89
C MET A 71 -6.35 -14.62 3.01
N LEU A 72 -6.66 -13.84 4.03
CA LEU A 72 -5.82 -13.63 5.21
C LEU A 72 -6.06 -14.69 6.31
N GLY A 73 -7.08 -15.54 6.16
CA GLY A 73 -7.46 -16.53 7.16
C GLY A 73 -7.95 -15.92 8.48
N VAL A 74 -8.65 -14.79 8.42
CA VAL A 74 -9.09 -14.03 9.60
C VAL A 74 -10.59 -13.77 9.57
N THR A 75 -11.16 -13.57 10.77
CA THR A 75 -12.55 -13.10 10.95
C THR A 75 -12.58 -11.57 11.13
N PRO A 76 -13.75 -10.92 10.99
CA PRO A 76 -13.86 -9.48 11.23
C PRO A 76 -13.46 -9.03 12.64
N GLN A 77 -13.50 -9.93 13.64
CA GLN A 77 -13.15 -9.65 15.02
C GLN A 77 -11.66 -9.92 15.33
N THR A 78 -10.94 -10.58 14.43
CA THR A 78 -9.54 -10.93 14.62
C THR A 78 -8.68 -9.67 14.63
N PRO A 79 -7.91 -9.41 15.72
CA PRO A 79 -6.96 -8.30 15.73
C PRO A 79 -5.88 -8.52 14.68
N CYS A 80 -5.75 -7.59 13.74
CA CYS A 80 -4.74 -7.61 12.71
C CYS A 80 -3.81 -6.40 12.82
N LEU A 81 -2.58 -6.58 12.41
CA LEU A 81 -1.68 -5.46 12.14
C LEU A 81 -2.26 -4.64 10.99
N VAL A 82 -2.44 -3.35 11.24
CA VAL A 82 -2.71 -2.34 10.21
C VAL A 82 -1.57 -1.35 10.25
N ARG A 83 -0.77 -1.32 9.18
CA ARG A 83 0.40 -0.46 9.10
C ARG A 83 0.36 0.38 7.84
N ARG A 84 0.43 1.70 8.00
CA ARG A 84 0.52 2.68 6.91
C ARG A 84 1.89 3.32 6.93
N THR A 85 2.56 3.31 5.80
CA THR A 85 3.88 3.90 5.66
C THR A 85 3.99 4.70 4.37
N GLU A 86 4.97 5.58 4.32
CA GLU A 86 5.39 6.27 3.10
C GLU A 86 6.88 6.04 2.88
N LEU A 87 7.26 5.79 1.64
CA LEU A 87 8.65 5.94 1.22
C LEU A 87 8.83 7.41 0.80
N VAL A 88 9.84 8.05 1.37
CA VAL A 88 10.09 9.47 1.16
C VAL A 88 11.47 9.70 0.57
N SER A 89 11.58 10.66 -0.34
CA SER A 89 12.86 11.13 -0.87
C SER A 89 13.66 11.88 0.20
N PRO A 90 14.96 12.17 -0.02
CA PRO A 90 15.75 13.00 0.89
C PRO A 90 15.13 14.38 1.16
N GLU A 91 14.39 14.92 0.20
CA GLU A 91 13.68 16.21 0.31
C GLU A 91 12.32 16.07 1.07
N GLY A 92 12.00 14.88 1.57
CA GLY A 92 10.77 14.63 2.32
C GLY A 92 9.52 14.39 1.47
N THR A 93 9.66 14.33 0.13
CA THR A 93 8.53 14.08 -0.77
C THR A 93 8.14 12.60 -0.75
N ALA A 94 6.85 12.31 -0.53
CA ALA A 94 6.36 10.95 -0.58
C ALA A 94 6.40 10.39 -2.01
N VAL A 95 7.09 9.27 -2.18
CA VAL A 95 7.28 8.53 -3.45
C VAL A 95 6.27 7.40 -3.58
N SER A 96 5.97 6.71 -2.47
CA SER A 96 4.87 5.75 -2.38
C SER A 96 4.18 5.81 -1.03
N ARG A 97 2.91 5.40 -1.00
CA ARG A 97 2.11 5.13 0.19
C ARG A 97 1.79 3.66 0.24
N ASN A 98 2.03 3.06 1.38
CA ASN A 98 1.93 1.63 1.52
C ASN A 98 1.03 1.28 2.70
N LEU A 99 0.22 0.24 2.54
CA LEU A 99 -0.63 -0.34 3.56
C LEU A 99 -0.27 -1.81 3.69
N VAL A 100 -0.02 -2.26 4.91
CA VAL A 100 0.17 -3.67 5.26
C VAL A 100 -0.93 -4.08 6.22
N ILE A 101 -1.59 -5.19 5.94
CA ILE A 101 -2.66 -5.76 6.78
C ILE A 101 -2.44 -7.27 6.90
N GLY A 102 -2.63 -7.82 8.10
CA GLY A 102 -2.63 -9.25 8.34
C GLY A 102 -2.45 -9.60 9.80
N LEU A 103 -2.36 -10.88 10.10
CA LEU A 103 -1.99 -11.33 11.44
C LEU A 103 -0.58 -10.86 11.77
N LEU A 104 -0.35 -10.58 13.05
CA LEU A 104 1.02 -10.39 13.51
C LEU A 104 1.75 -11.74 13.35
N PRO A 105 2.93 -11.77 12.71
CA PRO A 105 3.69 -13.01 12.55
C PRO A 105 3.98 -13.69 13.89
N ARG A 106 4.09 -15.02 13.90
CA ARG A 106 4.41 -15.80 15.10
C ARG A 106 5.89 -15.77 15.42
N SER A 107 6.73 -15.69 14.39
CA SER A 107 8.18 -15.54 14.53
C SER A 107 8.51 -14.12 15.00
N ASP A 108 9.30 -13.98 16.06
CA ASP A 108 9.80 -12.69 16.53
C ASP A 108 10.64 -11.99 15.47
N GLU A 109 11.44 -12.73 14.70
CA GLU A 109 12.25 -12.19 13.62
C GLU A 109 11.39 -11.57 12.52
N VAL A 110 10.36 -12.30 12.05
CA VAL A 110 9.44 -11.79 11.02
C VAL A 110 8.61 -10.62 11.57
N THR A 111 8.18 -10.70 12.83
CA THR A 111 7.49 -9.59 13.51
C THR A 111 8.36 -8.33 13.54
N GLN A 112 9.65 -8.42 13.92
CA GLN A 112 10.56 -7.27 13.90
C GLN A 112 10.72 -6.68 12.49
N VAL A 113 10.77 -7.51 11.46
CA VAL A 113 10.85 -7.06 10.06
C VAL A 113 9.59 -6.31 9.63
N VAL A 114 8.43 -6.87 9.94
CA VAL A 114 7.13 -6.31 9.52
C VAL A 114 6.80 -5.02 10.26
N THR A 115 7.25 -4.89 11.52
CA THR A 115 6.97 -3.73 12.38
C THR A 115 8.08 -2.69 12.45
N HIS A 116 9.20 -2.90 11.73
CA HIS A 116 10.38 -2.03 11.81
C HIS A 116 10.08 -0.57 11.45
N HIS A 117 10.51 0.37 12.30
CA HIS A 117 10.13 1.78 12.16
C HIS A 117 10.96 2.59 11.17
N SER A 118 12.16 2.15 10.80
CA SER A 118 13.09 2.93 9.97
C SER A 118 13.53 2.23 8.68
N VAL A 119 13.25 0.93 8.52
CA VAL A 119 13.60 0.18 7.31
C VAL A 119 12.33 -0.28 6.60
N ALA A 120 12.25 -0.04 5.30
CA ALA A 120 11.13 -0.48 4.48
C ALA A 120 11.02 -2.01 4.48
N LEU A 121 9.79 -2.54 4.52
CA LEU A 121 9.49 -3.97 4.63
C LEU A 121 10.28 -4.82 3.62
N GLY A 122 10.21 -4.48 2.32
CA GLY A 122 10.91 -5.26 1.29
C GLY A 122 12.44 -5.27 1.44
N ARG A 123 13.03 -4.17 1.94
CA ARG A 123 14.46 -4.12 2.25
C ARG A 123 14.78 -4.95 3.49
N SER A 124 13.96 -4.84 4.53
CA SER A 124 14.16 -5.56 5.79
C SER A 124 14.11 -7.09 5.57
N VAL A 125 13.15 -7.56 4.78
CA VAL A 125 13.03 -8.98 4.37
C VAL A 125 14.28 -9.44 3.62
N ASN A 126 14.75 -8.66 2.62
CA ASN A 126 15.94 -9.01 1.84
C ASN A 126 17.21 -9.03 2.69
N LEU A 127 17.39 -8.05 3.58
CA LEU A 127 18.58 -7.96 4.46
C LEU A 127 18.69 -9.15 5.42
N ARG A 128 17.58 -9.72 5.83
CA ARG A 128 17.55 -10.87 6.74
C ARG A 128 17.45 -12.21 6.00
N GLY A 129 17.38 -12.21 4.66
CA GLY A 129 17.29 -13.42 3.87
C GLY A 129 16.01 -14.22 4.10
N ILE A 130 14.93 -13.58 4.59
CA ILE A 130 13.66 -14.26 4.85
C ILE A 130 13.05 -14.69 3.51
N PRO A 131 12.71 -15.98 3.33
CA PRO A 131 12.04 -16.46 2.14
C PRO A 131 10.73 -15.68 1.92
N GLN A 132 10.51 -15.22 0.69
CA GLN A 132 9.31 -14.45 0.37
C GLN A 132 8.73 -14.85 -0.98
N ARG A 133 7.41 -14.82 -1.06
CA ARG A 133 6.64 -14.98 -2.30
C ARG A 133 5.54 -13.95 -2.36
N ARG A 134 5.31 -13.38 -3.54
CA ARG A 134 4.24 -12.40 -3.77
C ARG A 134 3.21 -12.97 -4.74
N THR A 135 1.94 -12.83 -4.39
CA THR A 135 0.82 -13.18 -5.25
C THR A 135 0.08 -11.90 -5.59
N LEU A 136 0.25 -11.40 -6.82
CA LEU A 136 -0.42 -10.18 -7.28
C LEU A 136 -1.93 -10.43 -7.33
N LEU A 137 -2.69 -9.59 -6.63
CA LEU A 137 -4.15 -9.62 -6.60
C LEU A 137 -4.76 -8.60 -7.53
N SER A 138 -4.13 -7.44 -7.64
CA SER A 138 -4.66 -6.31 -8.39
C SER A 138 -3.58 -5.33 -8.79
N ALA A 139 -3.76 -4.70 -9.95
CA ALA A 139 -3.02 -3.54 -10.38
C ALA A 139 -4.01 -2.59 -11.07
N GLY A 140 -3.85 -1.28 -10.92
CA GLY A 140 -4.81 -0.37 -11.51
C GLY A 140 -4.61 1.09 -11.19
N LEU A 141 -5.66 1.86 -11.51
CA LEU A 141 -5.74 3.28 -11.21
C LEU A 141 -6.41 3.52 -9.86
N THR A 142 -5.87 4.49 -9.15
CA THR A 142 -6.39 5.05 -7.91
C THR A 142 -6.17 6.56 -7.93
N THR A 143 -6.23 7.20 -6.78
CA THR A 143 -5.96 8.62 -6.62
C THR A 143 -4.79 8.85 -5.68
N TRP A 144 -4.01 9.90 -5.96
CA TRP A 144 -2.96 10.43 -5.09
C TRP A 144 -3.37 11.80 -4.58
N GLN A 145 -3.40 11.94 -3.28
CA GLN A 145 -3.61 13.24 -2.65
C GLN A 145 -2.26 13.95 -2.49
N GLY A 146 -2.04 14.96 -3.32
CA GLY A 146 -0.91 15.90 -3.19
C GLY A 146 -1.30 17.13 -2.40
N THR A 147 -0.41 18.11 -2.35
CA THR A 147 -0.70 19.44 -1.78
C THR A 147 -1.82 20.12 -2.57
N GLY A 148 -3.01 20.17 -1.99
CA GLY A 148 -4.16 20.93 -2.50
C GLY A 148 -4.98 20.26 -3.60
N ARG A 149 -4.58 19.12 -4.18
CA ARG A 149 -5.37 18.43 -5.21
C ARG A 149 -5.19 16.92 -5.22
N THR A 150 -6.23 16.25 -5.70
CA THR A 150 -6.24 14.81 -5.97
C THR A 150 -5.99 14.58 -7.45
N VAL A 151 -5.05 13.70 -7.77
CA VAL A 151 -4.68 13.36 -9.16
C VAL A 151 -4.72 11.84 -9.37
N PRO A 152 -4.90 11.35 -10.62
CA PRO A 152 -4.78 9.94 -10.92
C PRO A 152 -3.41 9.38 -10.54
N ALA A 153 -3.39 8.16 -10.03
CA ALA A 153 -2.17 7.45 -9.65
C ALA A 153 -2.32 5.97 -9.97
N VAL A 154 -1.21 5.25 -9.97
CA VAL A 154 -1.21 3.79 -10.07
C VAL A 154 -1.08 3.15 -8.70
N SER A 155 -1.71 1.99 -8.56
CA SER A 155 -1.60 1.17 -7.35
C SER A 155 -1.54 -0.31 -7.71
N ARG A 156 -1.04 -1.10 -6.77
CA ARG A 156 -1.14 -2.55 -6.79
C ARG A 156 -1.44 -3.10 -5.41
N GLY A 157 -2.05 -4.28 -5.38
CA GLY A 157 -2.29 -5.04 -4.17
C GLY A 157 -1.83 -6.48 -4.35
N TYR A 158 -1.18 -7.05 -3.35
CA TYR A 158 -0.68 -8.42 -3.39
C TYR A 158 -0.68 -9.06 -2.01
N LEU A 159 -0.68 -10.40 -1.98
CA LEU A 159 -0.35 -11.14 -0.78
C LEU A 159 1.16 -11.32 -0.72
N LEU A 160 1.73 -11.01 0.43
CA LEU A 160 3.12 -11.27 0.77
C LEU A 160 3.17 -12.45 1.73
N HIS A 161 3.76 -13.54 1.28
CA HIS A 161 4.05 -14.71 2.08
C HIS A 161 5.50 -14.60 2.55
N LEU A 162 5.71 -14.67 3.85
CA LEU A 162 7.03 -14.61 4.49
C LEU A 162 7.23 -15.93 5.22
N ASP A 163 8.19 -16.74 4.74
CA ASP A 163 8.45 -18.07 5.32
C ASP A 163 7.13 -18.87 5.49
N ASP A 164 6.93 -19.53 6.62
CA ASP A 164 5.73 -20.31 6.95
C ASP A 164 4.67 -19.48 7.71
N GLU A 165 4.74 -18.15 7.62
CA GLU A 165 3.78 -17.26 8.28
C GLU A 165 2.48 -17.08 7.48
N ALA A 166 1.43 -16.66 8.19
CA ALA A 166 0.20 -16.26 7.55
C ALA A 166 0.45 -15.09 6.56
N PRO A 167 -0.25 -15.07 5.41
CA PRO A 167 -0.02 -14.04 4.41
C PRO A 167 -0.38 -12.65 4.93
N LEU A 168 0.38 -11.65 4.46
CA LEU A 168 0.08 -10.24 4.66
C LEU A 168 -0.47 -9.66 3.36
N TYR A 169 -1.54 -8.89 3.43
CA TYR A 169 -1.96 -8.06 2.32
C TYR A 169 -1.14 -6.78 2.30
N VAL A 170 -0.57 -6.48 1.14
CA VAL A 170 0.17 -5.24 0.90
C VAL A 170 -0.47 -4.48 -0.24
N ALA A 171 -0.83 -3.22 0.01
CA ALA A 171 -1.24 -2.29 -1.05
C ALA A 171 -0.20 -1.17 -1.17
N GLU A 172 0.18 -0.86 -2.39
CA GLU A 172 1.13 0.20 -2.71
C GLU A 172 0.49 1.17 -3.71
N THR A 173 0.53 2.46 -3.39
CA THR A 173 0.11 3.55 -4.27
C THR A 173 1.31 4.42 -4.57
N PHE A 174 1.53 4.75 -5.84
CA PHE A 174 2.74 5.43 -6.28
C PHE A 174 2.47 6.88 -6.67
N ASN A 175 3.40 7.76 -6.33
CA ASN A 175 3.36 9.15 -6.74
C ASN A 175 3.38 9.24 -8.28
N PRO A 176 2.41 9.94 -8.92
CA PRO A 176 2.33 10.04 -10.39
C PRO A 176 3.54 10.70 -11.04
N ALA A 177 4.32 11.50 -10.31
CA ALA A 177 5.58 12.04 -10.80
C ALA A 177 6.67 10.97 -10.98
N VAL A 178 6.56 9.85 -10.23
CA VAL A 178 7.50 8.73 -10.27
C VAL A 178 6.99 7.59 -11.16
N ALA A 179 5.71 7.28 -11.04
CA ALA A 179 5.01 6.26 -11.82
C ALA A 179 3.78 6.86 -12.51
N PRO A 180 3.95 7.39 -13.74
CA PRO A 180 2.87 8.03 -14.48
C PRO A 180 1.70 7.09 -14.74
N PRO A 181 0.44 7.53 -14.53
CA PRO A 181 -0.76 6.72 -14.68
C PRO A 181 -1.28 6.65 -16.13
N TRP A 182 -0.50 7.08 -17.12
CA TRP A 182 -0.93 7.17 -18.51
C TRP A 182 -1.14 5.79 -19.12
N ARG A 183 -2.28 5.61 -19.79
CA ARG A 183 -2.66 4.36 -20.46
C ARG A 183 -2.62 4.54 -21.97
N ARG A 184 -2.38 3.43 -22.68
CA ARG A 184 -2.59 3.39 -24.13
C ARG A 184 -4.08 3.60 -24.38
N GLY A 185 -4.42 4.58 -25.21
CA GLY A 185 -5.80 4.78 -25.61
C GLY A 185 -6.33 3.51 -26.28
N THR A 186 -7.44 3.00 -25.84
CA THR A 186 -8.26 2.10 -26.64
C THR A 186 -8.79 2.97 -27.77
N GLY A 187 -8.08 2.98 -28.89
CA GLY A 187 -8.48 3.72 -30.08
C GLY A 187 -9.80 3.16 -30.59
N THR A 188 -10.88 3.90 -30.34
CA THR A 188 -12.07 3.92 -31.20
C THR A 188 -12.95 5.10 -30.78
N GLY A 189 -13.20 6.00 -31.71
CA GLY A 189 -14.38 6.86 -31.70
C GLY A 189 -14.16 8.29 -31.19
N THR A 190 -14.10 9.21 -32.14
CA THR A 190 -14.53 10.60 -32.02
C THR A 190 -15.84 10.69 -31.25
N GLY A 191 -15.76 11.12 -30.01
CA GLY A 191 -16.94 11.41 -29.18
C GLY A 191 -16.58 12.46 -28.15
N THR A 192 -16.93 13.72 -28.45
CA THR A 192 -17.05 14.80 -27.48
C THR A 192 -18.09 14.39 -26.42
N GLY A 193 -17.62 13.76 -25.36
CA GLY A 193 -18.43 13.41 -24.22
C GLY A 193 -17.81 13.98 -22.95
N THR A 194 -18.35 15.11 -22.47
CA THR A 194 -18.17 15.62 -21.12
C THR A 194 -18.74 14.58 -20.13
N GLY A 195 -17.95 13.55 -19.83
CA GLY A 195 -18.27 12.55 -18.82
C GLY A 195 -17.83 13.03 -17.46
N THR A 196 -18.74 13.57 -16.69
CA THR A 196 -18.61 13.88 -15.27
C THR A 196 -18.28 12.58 -14.51
N ALA A 197 -17.03 12.39 -14.13
CA ALA A 197 -16.64 11.29 -13.25
C ALA A 197 -17.28 11.52 -11.88
N ALA A 198 -18.12 10.58 -11.46
CA ALA A 198 -18.69 10.58 -10.12
C ALA A 198 -17.58 10.57 -9.05
N PRO A 199 -17.70 11.38 -7.99
CA PRO A 199 -16.70 11.46 -6.95
C PRO A 199 -16.67 10.15 -6.15
N VAL A 200 -15.53 9.49 -6.16
CA VAL A 200 -15.23 8.43 -5.18
C VAL A 200 -15.09 9.10 -3.83
N SER A 201 -15.99 8.79 -2.89
CA SER A 201 -16.09 9.36 -1.55
C SER A 201 -14.72 9.58 -0.89
N ALA A 202 -14.48 10.83 -0.56
CA ALA A 202 -13.31 11.28 0.16
C ALA A 202 -13.22 10.61 1.54
N VAL A 203 -12.11 9.94 1.80
CA VAL A 203 -11.74 9.49 3.14
C VAL A 203 -11.29 10.72 3.92
N ARG A 204 -12.10 11.14 4.87
CA ARG A 204 -11.82 12.26 5.77
C ARG A 204 -10.63 11.90 6.66
N ALA A 205 -9.59 12.69 6.64
CA ALA A 205 -8.49 12.60 7.59
C ALA A 205 -8.98 12.94 9.00
N VAL A 206 -8.74 12.07 9.96
CA VAL A 206 -8.97 12.31 11.38
C VAL A 206 -7.62 12.56 12.04
N PRO A 207 -7.51 13.55 12.97
CA PRO A 207 -6.24 13.90 13.59
C PRO A 207 -5.71 12.79 14.50
N ALA A 208 -4.39 12.64 14.54
CA ALA A 208 -3.67 11.70 15.38
C ALA A 208 -3.88 12.00 16.87
N VAL A 209 -4.30 10.98 17.63
CA VAL A 209 -4.23 11.00 19.09
C VAL A 209 -2.91 10.34 19.51
N THR A 210 -2.03 11.15 20.06
CA THR A 210 -0.76 10.71 20.66
C THR A 210 -1.08 10.01 21.99
N THR A 211 -0.95 8.69 22.04
CA THR A 211 -0.98 7.95 23.31
C THR A 211 0.44 7.88 23.87
N ALA A 212 0.69 8.65 24.91
CA ALA A 212 1.92 8.57 25.70
C ALA A 212 1.93 7.23 26.45
N LEU A 213 2.92 6.39 26.14
CA LEU A 213 3.27 5.21 26.94
C LEU A 213 3.98 5.71 28.23
N GLY A 214 3.27 5.62 29.35
CA GLY A 214 3.82 5.89 30.67
C GLY A 214 4.97 4.95 31.01
N ARG A 215 6.10 5.52 31.39
CA ARG A 215 7.18 4.80 32.07
C ARG A 215 6.68 4.41 33.47
N ALA A 216 6.64 3.12 33.77
CA ALA A 216 6.63 2.63 35.15
C ALA A 216 8.06 2.49 35.63
N SER A 217 8.31 3.05 36.79
CA SER A 217 9.57 2.97 37.58
C SER A 217 9.78 1.59 38.13
#